data_0a1dff6562bda3b55bd0d34eadbc8c56
#
_entry.id   0a1dff6562bda3b55bd0d34eadbc8c56
#
_cell.length_a   1.000
_cell.length_b   1.000
_cell.length_c   1.000
_cell.angle_alpha   90.00
_cell.angle_beta   90.00
_cell.angle_gamma   90.00
#
_symmetry.space_group_name_H-M   'P 1'
#
loop_
_entity.id
_entity.type
_entity.pdbx_description
1 polymer ?
#
loop_
_entity_poly.entity_id
_entity_poly.type
_entity_poly.pdbx_seq_one_letter_code
_entity_poly.pdbx_strand_id
1 'polypeptide(L)'
;IPVDLSRVLFITTANTTETIPAPLLDRMELIRLSSYTDEEKLQIAKQHLLPKQRTKHSLSGNQLRVSDDAIREIIALYTRESGVRMLERELAALCRKAARGIASGERRSLRASSSRGSAPSNSSRRSTSRPIP
;
A
#
# COMPACT_ATOMS: atom_id res chain seq x y z
N ILE A 1 37.08 29.12 -11.80
CA ILE A 1 36.19 30.29 -11.84
C ILE A 1 35.48 30.35 -10.51
N PRO A 2 35.69 31.40 -9.67
CA PRO A 2 34.93 31.53 -8.43
C PRO A 2 33.45 31.82 -8.75
N VAL A 3 32.57 31.09 -8.15
CA VAL A 3 31.11 31.27 -8.27
C VAL A 3 30.61 31.84 -6.95
N ASP A 4 29.92 32.99 -7.03
CA ASP A 4 29.27 33.59 -5.85
C ASP A 4 27.97 32.87 -5.54
N LEU A 5 27.92 32.18 -4.39
CA LEU A 5 26.79 31.44 -3.88
C LEU A 5 26.03 32.19 -2.78
N SER A 6 26.33 33.47 -2.54
CA SER A 6 25.74 34.27 -1.45
C SER A 6 24.20 34.43 -1.56
N ARG A 7 23.65 34.29 -2.76
CA ARG A 7 22.20 34.40 -3.05
C ARG A 7 21.51 33.07 -3.30
N VAL A 8 22.17 31.95 -2.99
CA VAL A 8 21.62 30.59 -3.23
C VAL A 8 21.01 30.04 -1.94
N LEU A 9 19.78 29.60 -2.01
CA LEU A 9 19.15 28.80 -0.96
C LEU A 9 19.47 27.33 -1.18
N PHE A 10 20.07 26.70 -0.17
CA PHE A 10 20.38 25.27 -0.20
C PHE A 10 19.34 24.52 0.60
N ILE A 11 18.71 23.53 -0.01
CA ILE A 11 17.78 22.60 0.65
C ILE A 11 18.35 21.19 0.49
N THR A 12 18.60 20.52 1.61
CA THR A 12 19.12 19.16 1.64
C THR A 12 18.14 18.24 2.36
N THR A 13 18.11 16.96 1.97
CA THR A 13 17.30 15.93 2.62
C THR A 13 18.19 14.81 3.14
N ALA A 14 17.90 14.31 4.33
CA ALA A 14 18.62 13.19 4.94
C ALA A 14 17.64 12.29 5.71
N ASN A 15 17.99 11.02 5.83
CA ASN A 15 17.20 10.07 6.63
C ASN A 15 17.55 10.13 8.12
N THR A 16 18.76 10.57 8.44
CA THR A 16 19.28 10.72 9.80
C THR A 16 20.20 11.94 9.89
N THR A 17 20.27 12.53 11.04
CA THR A 17 21.18 13.66 11.34
C THR A 17 22.54 13.19 11.84
N GLU A 18 22.69 11.93 12.23
CA GLU A 18 23.94 11.42 12.85
C GLU A 18 25.16 11.45 11.92
N THR A 19 24.94 11.39 10.62
CA THR A 19 26.00 11.41 9.60
C THR A 19 26.37 12.82 9.15
N ILE A 20 25.64 13.84 9.61
CA ILE A 20 25.88 15.23 9.22
C ILE A 20 26.89 15.84 10.20
N PRO A 21 28.00 16.43 9.71
CA PRO A 21 28.98 17.08 10.58
C PRO A 21 28.35 18.20 11.42
N ALA A 22 28.68 18.22 12.73
CA ALA A 22 28.15 19.20 13.67
C ALA A 22 28.26 20.67 13.21
N PRO A 23 29.40 21.12 12.60
CA PRO A 23 29.51 22.51 12.12
C PRO A 23 28.53 22.88 10.99
N LEU A 24 28.00 21.88 10.24
CA LEU A 24 26.94 22.08 9.27
C LEU A 24 25.58 22.16 9.94
N LEU A 25 25.30 21.24 10.88
CA LEU A 25 24.04 21.24 11.63
C LEU A 25 23.81 22.57 12.37
N ASP A 26 24.86 23.14 12.95
CA ASP A 26 24.80 24.42 13.68
C ASP A 26 24.43 25.60 12.80
N ARG A 27 24.59 25.49 11.47
CA ARG A 27 24.31 26.54 10.48
C ARG A 27 23.07 26.26 9.65
N MET A 28 22.37 25.14 9.91
CA MET A 28 21.20 24.71 9.15
C MET A 28 19.94 24.80 10.00
N GLU A 29 18.85 25.20 9.38
CA GLU A 29 17.53 25.00 9.96
C GLU A 29 17.08 23.57 9.74
N LEU A 30 16.83 22.82 10.82
CA LEU A 30 16.42 21.43 10.75
C LEU A 30 14.91 21.29 10.83
N ILE A 31 14.30 20.93 9.71
CA ILE A 31 12.88 20.63 9.63
C ILE A 31 12.69 19.11 9.72
N ARG A 32 12.14 18.62 10.82
CA ARG A 32 11.84 17.20 11.03
C ARG A 32 10.47 16.86 10.46
N LEU A 33 10.43 15.92 9.54
CA LEU A 33 9.18 15.37 9.01
C LEU A 33 8.82 14.12 9.82
N SER A 34 7.62 14.12 10.40
CA SER A 34 7.10 12.96 11.12
C SER A 34 6.73 11.83 10.14
N SER A 35 6.75 10.59 10.65
CA SER A 35 6.21 9.44 9.93
C SER A 35 4.71 9.56 9.74
N TYR A 36 4.19 9.00 8.65
CA TYR A 36 2.74 8.87 8.47
C TYR A 36 2.14 7.92 9.51
N THR A 37 1.00 8.29 10.05
CA THR A 37 0.16 7.41 10.86
C THR A 37 -0.47 6.32 9.98
N ASP A 38 -0.92 5.22 10.58
CA ASP A 38 -1.56 4.14 9.84
C ASP A 38 -2.84 4.61 9.13
N GLU A 39 -3.56 5.57 9.72
CA GLU A 39 -4.76 6.16 9.10
C GLU A 39 -4.40 7.03 7.89
N GLU A 40 -3.34 7.84 7.98
CA GLU A 40 -2.84 8.62 6.85
C GLU A 40 -2.35 7.70 5.73
N LYS A 41 -1.63 6.62 6.06
CA LYS A 41 -1.20 5.59 5.09
C LYS A 41 -2.40 4.96 4.39
N LEU A 42 -3.48 4.66 5.12
CA LEU A 42 -4.71 4.13 4.55
C LEU A 42 -5.32 5.12 3.54
N GLN A 43 -5.43 6.40 3.90
CA GLN A 43 -5.98 7.43 3.00
C GLN A 43 -5.10 7.61 1.75
N ILE A 44 -3.78 7.67 1.91
CA ILE A 44 -2.83 7.75 0.80
C ILE A 44 -2.97 6.52 -0.11
N ALA A 45 -3.10 5.33 0.46
CA ALA A 45 -3.28 4.10 -0.29
C ALA A 45 -4.55 4.13 -1.16
N LYS A 46 -5.67 4.57 -0.59
CA LYS A 46 -6.98 4.62 -1.28
C LYS A 46 -7.02 5.70 -2.36
N GLN A 47 -6.56 6.89 -2.03
CA GLN A 47 -6.72 8.07 -2.90
C GLN A 47 -5.65 8.14 -4.00
N HIS A 48 -4.44 7.65 -3.73
CA HIS A 48 -3.32 7.84 -4.63
C HIS A 48 -2.67 6.54 -5.11
N LEU A 49 -2.27 5.64 -4.18
CA LEU A 49 -1.46 4.51 -4.56
C LEU A 49 -2.26 3.46 -5.34
N LEU A 50 -3.42 3.08 -4.85
CA LEU A 50 -4.24 2.04 -5.49
C LEU A 50 -4.75 2.47 -6.88
N PRO A 51 -5.30 3.67 -7.09
CA PRO A 51 -5.65 4.15 -8.43
C PRO A 51 -4.45 4.18 -9.38
N LYS A 52 -3.31 4.71 -8.94
CA LYS A 52 -2.07 4.75 -9.71
C LYS A 52 -1.62 3.35 -10.15
N GLN A 53 -1.63 2.37 -9.23
CA GLN A 53 -1.22 1.00 -9.55
C GLN A 53 -2.24 0.27 -10.43
N ARG A 54 -3.53 0.51 -10.27
CA ARG A 54 -4.56 -0.02 -11.18
C ARG A 54 -4.33 0.46 -12.61
N THR A 55 -4.16 1.76 -12.81
CA THR A 55 -3.87 2.35 -14.13
C THR A 55 -2.60 1.76 -14.74
N LYS A 56 -1.53 1.66 -13.95
CA LYS A 56 -0.24 1.09 -14.39
C LYS A 56 -0.34 -0.36 -14.86
N HIS A 57 -1.28 -1.13 -14.32
CA HIS A 57 -1.51 -2.54 -14.65
C HIS A 57 -2.76 -2.77 -15.50
N SER A 58 -3.32 -1.71 -16.11
CA SER A 58 -4.51 -1.76 -16.97
C SER A 58 -5.72 -2.43 -16.29
N LEU A 59 -5.87 -2.21 -14.98
CA LEU A 59 -7.00 -2.73 -14.21
C LEU A 59 -8.05 -1.64 -14.00
N SER A 60 -9.31 -1.97 -14.31
CA SER A 60 -10.45 -1.11 -13.96
C SER A 60 -10.80 -1.23 -12.47
N GLY A 61 -11.50 -0.22 -11.92
CA GLY A 61 -11.95 -0.23 -10.54
C GLY A 61 -12.86 -1.41 -10.17
N ASN A 62 -13.56 -1.98 -11.16
CA ASN A 62 -14.43 -3.14 -10.97
C ASN A 62 -13.68 -4.47 -11.02
N GLN A 63 -12.52 -4.51 -11.66
CA GLN A 63 -11.70 -5.73 -11.77
C GLN A 63 -10.90 -6.03 -10.51
N LEU A 64 -10.46 -5.00 -9.79
CA LEU A 64 -9.80 -5.18 -8.49
C LEU A 64 -10.41 -4.24 -7.45
N ARG A 65 -11.02 -4.82 -6.41
CA ARG A 65 -11.50 -4.12 -5.24
C ARG A 65 -10.70 -4.56 -4.02
N VAL A 66 -10.19 -3.60 -3.27
CA VAL A 66 -9.44 -3.83 -2.03
C VAL A 66 -10.20 -3.14 -0.91
N SER A 67 -10.56 -3.90 0.13
CA SER A 67 -11.25 -3.34 1.30
C SER A 67 -10.29 -2.56 2.19
N ASP A 68 -10.82 -1.65 2.99
CA ASP A 68 -10.04 -0.88 3.95
C ASP A 68 -9.32 -1.80 4.95
N ASP A 69 -10.00 -2.86 5.40
CA ASP A 69 -9.42 -3.84 6.32
C ASP A 69 -8.22 -4.58 5.70
N ALA A 70 -8.29 -4.92 4.41
CA ALA A 70 -7.17 -5.53 3.72
C ALA A 70 -5.98 -4.56 3.61
N ILE A 71 -6.21 -3.27 3.37
CA ILE A 71 -5.15 -2.26 3.35
C ILE A 71 -4.55 -2.10 4.76
N ARG A 72 -5.38 -2.02 5.81
CA ARG A 72 -4.90 -1.97 7.21
C ARG A 72 -4.05 -3.18 7.57
N GLU A 73 -4.46 -4.37 7.13
CA GLU A 73 -3.68 -5.60 7.34
C GLU A 73 -2.33 -5.55 6.61
N ILE A 74 -2.28 -5.03 5.39
CA ILE A 74 -1.02 -4.82 4.66
C ILE A 74 -0.13 -3.82 5.42
N ILE A 75 -0.68 -2.71 5.91
CA ILE A 75 0.05 -1.71 6.68
C ILE A 75 0.64 -2.35 7.95
N ALA A 76 -0.15 -3.09 8.70
CA ALA A 76 0.26 -3.67 9.99
C ALA A 76 1.27 -4.81 9.85
N LEU A 77 1.13 -5.67 8.84
CA LEU A 77 1.92 -6.91 8.72
C LEU A 77 3.12 -6.78 7.79
N TYR A 78 3.03 -5.96 6.74
CA TYR A 78 4.02 -5.93 5.66
C TYR A 78 4.78 -4.62 5.54
N THR A 79 4.36 -3.54 6.23
CA THR A 79 4.98 -2.23 6.06
C THR A 79 5.46 -1.65 7.39
N ARG A 80 6.67 -2.02 7.80
CA ARG A 80 7.35 -1.43 8.98
C ARG A 80 8.24 -0.25 8.55
N GLU A 81 7.63 0.74 7.89
CA GLU A 81 8.34 1.91 7.38
C GLU A 81 7.67 3.21 7.84
N SER A 82 8.45 4.28 7.92
CA SER A 82 7.93 5.63 8.20
C SER A 82 7.16 6.24 7.03
N GLY A 83 7.46 5.81 5.81
CA GLY A 83 6.84 6.27 4.56
C GLY A 83 5.76 5.33 4.02
N VAL A 84 5.59 5.34 2.71
CA VAL A 84 4.59 4.54 1.96
C VAL A 84 5.18 3.73 0.81
N ARG A 85 6.52 3.63 0.69
CA ARG A 85 7.18 2.93 -0.42
C ARG A 85 6.94 1.42 -0.39
N MET A 86 7.04 0.80 0.78
CA MET A 86 6.75 -0.63 0.93
C MET A 86 5.27 -0.89 0.67
N LEU A 87 4.38 -0.05 1.20
CA LEU A 87 2.95 -0.13 0.96
C LEU A 87 2.64 -0.04 -0.55
N GLU A 88 3.26 0.89 -1.28
CA GLU A 88 3.11 0.98 -2.74
C GLU A 88 3.58 -0.30 -3.44
N ARG A 89 4.70 -0.89 -3.02
CA ARG A 89 5.22 -2.15 -3.58
C ARG A 89 4.27 -3.33 -3.35
N GLU A 90 3.69 -3.45 -2.17
CA GLU A 90 2.72 -4.51 -1.86
C GLU A 90 1.42 -4.33 -2.66
N LEU A 91 0.90 -3.10 -2.75
CA LEU A 91 -0.25 -2.82 -3.61
C LEU A 91 0.04 -3.09 -5.10
N ALA A 92 1.24 -2.77 -5.57
CA ALA A 92 1.67 -3.11 -6.93
C ALA A 92 1.77 -4.63 -7.15
N ALA A 93 2.25 -5.40 -6.17
CA ALA A 93 2.29 -6.85 -6.23
C ALA A 93 0.87 -7.45 -6.29
N LEU A 94 -0.05 -6.90 -5.51
CA LEU A 94 -1.47 -7.28 -5.54
C LEU A 94 -2.10 -6.99 -6.92
N CYS A 95 -1.85 -5.80 -7.49
CA CYS A 95 -2.32 -5.45 -8.82
C CYS A 95 -1.76 -6.37 -9.90
N ARG A 96 -0.46 -6.70 -9.87
CA ARG A 96 0.16 -7.65 -10.82
C ARG A 96 -0.46 -9.04 -10.72
N LYS A 97 -0.72 -9.52 -9.50
CA LYS A 97 -1.36 -10.83 -9.27
C LYS A 97 -2.79 -10.83 -9.81
N ALA A 98 -3.53 -9.74 -9.60
CA ALA A 98 -4.87 -9.56 -10.14
C ALA A 98 -4.88 -9.53 -11.67
N ALA A 99 -4.01 -8.75 -12.28
CA ALA A 99 -3.91 -8.63 -13.73
C ALA A 99 -3.57 -9.99 -14.39
N ARG A 100 -2.65 -10.75 -13.79
CA ARG A 100 -2.31 -12.10 -14.26
C ARG A 100 -3.50 -13.05 -14.21
N GLY A 101 -4.24 -13.10 -13.09
CA GLY A 101 -5.40 -13.98 -12.94
C GLY A 101 -6.56 -13.62 -13.88
N ILE A 102 -6.69 -12.33 -14.25
CA ILE A 102 -7.68 -11.88 -15.24
C ILE A 102 -7.23 -12.24 -16.65
N ALA A 103 -5.94 -12.06 -16.97
CA ALA A 103 -5.39 -12.36 -18.28
C ALA A 103 -5.38 -13.88 -18.58
N SER A 104 -5.20 -14.73 -17.56
CA SER A 104 -5.30 -16.20 -17.71
C SER A 104 -6.75 -16.71 -17.82
N GLY A 105 -7.75 -15.82 -17.71
CA GLY A 105 -9.17 -16.19 -17.79
C GLY A 105 -9.72 -16.88 -16.54
N GLU A 106 -8.92 -17.04 -15.49
CA GLU A 106 -9.34 -17.70 -14.24
C GLU A 106 -10.40 -16.87 -13.48
N ARG A 107 -10.36 -15.55 -13.61
CA ARG A 107 -11.25 -14.63 -12.87
C ARG A 107 -11.56 -13.38 -13.69
N ARG A 108 -12.82 -12.94 -13.65
CA ARG A 108 -13.24 -11.64 -14.24
C ARG A 108 -12.97 -10.46 -13.31
N SER A 109 -12.92 -10.70 -11.99
CA SER A 109 -12.66 -9.69 -10.98
C SER A 109 -12.07 -10.31 -9.72
N LEU A 110 -11.32 -9.53 -8.94
CA LEU A 110 -10.73 -9.92 -7.67
C LEU A 110 -11.18 -8.98 -6.56
N ARG A 111 -11.53 -9.57 -5.42
CA ARG A 111 -11.84 -8.83 -4.21
C ARG A 111 -10.83 -9.23 -3.13
N ALA A 112 -10.01 -8.30 -2.69
CA ALA A 112 -9.12 -8.50 -1.55
C ALA A 112 -9.82 -7.98 -0.29
N SER A 113 -10.09 -8.88 0.65
CA SER A 113 -10.61 -8.58 1.99
C SER A 113 -9.72 -9.23 3.03
N SER A 114 -9.69 -8.69 4.25
CA SER A 114 -8.98 -9.30 5.36
C SER A 114 -9.57 -10.67 5.69
N SER A 115 -8.71 -11.66 5.96
CA SER A 115 -9.11 -13.02 6.30
C SER A 115 -9.56 -13.18 7.77
N ARG A 116 -9.50 -12.11 8.56
CA ARG A 116 -9.95 -12.14 9.96
C ARG A 116 -11.47 -11.94 10.01
N GLY A 117 -12.25 -13.03 9.89
CA GLY A 117 -13.66 -13.00 10.27
C GLY A 117 -14.69 -13.58 9.34
N SER A 118 -14.38 -14.62 8.57
CA SER A 118 -15.44 -15.46 8.00
C SER A 118 -15.10 -16.92 8.23
N ALA A 119 -15.66 -17.47 9.33
CA ALA A 119 -15.83 -18.90 9.44
C ALA A 119 -16.70 -19.37 8.26
N PRO A 120 -16.36 -20.47 7.57
CA PRO A 120 -17.20 -20.98 6.51
C PRO A 120 -18.52 -21.42 7.12
N SER A 121 -19.62 -20.78 6.72
CA SER A 121 -20.95 -21.28 7.01
C SER A 121 -21.12 -22.61 6.25
N ASN A 122 -20.99 -23.69 6.98
CA ASN A 122 -21.29 -25.03 6.52
C ASN A 122 -22.82 -25.13 6.36
N SER A 123 -23.34 -24.79 5.18
CA SER A 123 -24.71 -25.13 4.82
C SER A 123 -24.77 -26.62 4.53
N SER A 124 -25.14 -27.38 5.57
CA SER A 124 -25.48 -28.79 5.49
C SER A 124 -26.45 -29.05 4.35
N ARG A 125 -25.99 -29.77 3.35
CA ARG A 125 -26.88 -30.45 2.40
C ARG A 125 -27.70 -31.48 3.15
N ARG A 126 -28.98 -31.19 3.40
CA ARG A 126 -29.97 -32.19 3.77
C ARG A 126 -30.19 -33.09 2.56
N SER A 127 -29.63 -34.28 2.60
CA SER A 127 -30.03 -35.37 1.74
C SER A 127 -31.39 -35.89 2.21
N THR A 128 -32.43 -35.58 1.47
CA THR A 128 -33.73 -36.26 1.60
C THR A 128 -33.62 -37.63 0.93
N SER A 129 -33.42 -38.67 1.71
CA SER A 129 -33.63 -40.04 1.29
C SER A 129 -35.15 -40.31 1.24
N ARG A 130 -35.67 -40.54 0.04
CA ARG A 130 -37.03 -41.11 -0.18
C ARG A 130 -37.01 -42.59 0.21
N PRO A 131 -38.01 -43.11 0.92
CA PRO A 131 -38.24 -44.55 1.02
C PRO A 131 -38.96 -45.00 -0.24
N ILE A 132 -38.55 -46.14 -0.75
CA ILE A 132 -39.20 -46.89 -1.83
C ILE A 132 -39.98 -48.04 -1.18
N PRO A 133 -41.18 -48.39 -1.67
CA PRO A 133 -42.09 -49.38 -1.08
C PRO A 133 -41.58 -50.80 -1.11
#